data_390f02d902e46c1ea3c107f1e8b28d9c
#
_entry.id   390f02d902e46c1ea3c107f1e8b28d9c
#
_cell.length_a   1.000
_cell.length_b   1.000
_cell.length_c   1.000
_cell.angle_alpha   90.00
_cell.angle_beta   90.00
_cell.angle_gamma   90.00
#
_symmetry.space_group_name_H-M   'P 1'
#
loop_
_entity.id
_entity.type
_entity.pdbx_description
1 polymer ?
#
loop_
_entity_poly.entity_id
_entity_poly.type
_entity_poly.pdbx_seq_one_letter_code
_entity_poly.pdbx_strand_id
1 'polypeptide(L)'
;MSEDPFIMRSLTSSLCRLLIILSLSVTPFFTQELRADHHEEKDIVTLASEHESLKTLVKALKSAGLTDILKLKGPFTVLAPTDDAFSKLPEGTLEGLLQPENRQKLAILLKNHVLTAQLKSADLKPGTRKSIAGKELTVTHEASEDPEGSPVIKIHSATVTKADIMSSNGVIHLIDAVLIPQP
;
A
#
# COMPACT_ATOMS: atom_id res chain seq x y z
N MET A 1 42.77 -2.89 -52.97
CA MET A 1 44.22 -2.93 -52.75
C MET A 1 44.28 -3.14 -51.26
N SER A 2 44.36 -4.37 -50.94
CA SER A 2 45.51 -5.16 -50.51
C SER A 2 45.78 -4.88 -49.05
N GLU A 3 45.82 -5.76 -48.17
CA GLU A 3 45.96 -7.20 -48.02
C GLU A 3 46.31 -7.42 -46.55
N ASP A 4 45.74 -8.45 -45.97
CA ASP A 4 46.29 -9.15 -44.83
C ASP A 4 47.73 -9.63 -45.16
N PRO A 5 48.52 -10.14 -44.29
CA PRO A 5 48.23 -11.32 -43.48
C PRO A 5 49.05 -11.46 -42.18
N PHE A 6 48.66 -12.37 -41.31
CA PHE A 6 49.24 -13.67 -41.12
C PHE A 6 50.35 -13.79 -40.05
N ILE A 7 50.18 -14.82 -39.32
CA ILE A 7 51.09 -15.86 -38.75
C ILE A 7 51.30 -15.73 -37.23
N MET A 8 50.66 -16.55 -36.46
CA MET A 8 50.94 -17.96 -36.14
C MET A 8 52.36 -18.22 -35.61
N ARG A 9 52.41 -18.88 -34.55
CA ARG A 9 53.44 -19.79 -33.93
C ARG A 9 53.78 -19.33 -32.52
N SER A 10 53.92 -20.16 -31.58
CA SER A 10 54.10 -21.60 -31.52
C SER A 10 54.29 -21.97 -30.05
N LEU A 11 53.59 -23.01 -29.60
CA LEU A 11 54.11 -24.13 -28.85
C LEU A 11 55.48 -23.93 -28.17
N THR A 12 55.54 -24.20 -26.91
CA THR A 12 56.30 -25.26 -26.26
C THR A 12 56.18 -25.08 -24.77
N SER A 13 55.55 -25.95 -24.14
CA SER A 13 56.03 -27.17 -23.53
C SER A 13 56.80 -26.95 -22.25
N SER A 14 56.31 -27.56 -21.33
CA SER A 14 57.03 -28.53 -20.53
C SER A 14 57.13 -28.25 -19.04
N LEU A 15 56.35 -28.99 -18.34
CA LEU A 15 56.79 -29.72 -17.15
C LEU A 15 57.71 -29.00 -16.16
N CYS A 16 57.14 -28.50 -15.09
CA CYS A 16 57.81 -28.64 -13.83
C CYS A 16 56.85 -29.07 -12.74
N ARG A 17 57.07 -30.26 -12.45
CA ARG A 17 56.52 -31.09 -11.39
C ARG A 17 56.64 -30.42 -10.02
N LEU A 18 55.59 -30.69 -9.25
CA LEU A 18 55.71 -31.20 -7.89
C LEU A 18 56.27 -30.23 -6.85
N LEU A 19 55.37 -29.63 -6.09
CA LEU A 19 55.50 -29.68 -4.64
C LEU A 19 54.14 -29.47 -3.99
N ILE A 20 53.67 -30.50 -3.43
CA ILE A 20 52.57 -30.59 -2.49
C ILE A 20 52.90 -29.71 -1.30
N ILE A 21 52.11 -28.68 -1.08
CA ILE A 21 51.96 -28.15 0.26
C ILE A 21 50.46 -28.16 0.56
N LEU A 22 50.14 -29.17 1.32
CA LEU A 22 48.91 -29.34 2.07
C LEU A 22 48.79 -28.20 3.06
N SER A 23 48.13 -27.13 2.66
CA SER A 23 47.61 -26.17 3.60
C SER A 23 46.07 -26.21 3.55
N LEU A 24 45.59 -26.89 4.53
CA LEU A 24 44.20 -26.99 4.92
C LEU A 24 43.71 -25.61 5.35
N SER A 25 43.48 -24.72 4.40
CA SER A 25 42.76 -23.50 4.65
C SER A 25 41.27 -23.83 4.55
N VAL A 26 40.74 -24.17 5.70
CA VAL A 26 39.30 -24.09 5.95
C VAL A 26 38.91 -22.63 5.70
N THR A 27 38.54 -22.34 4.48
CA THR A 27 37.77 -21.13 4.22
C THR A 27 36.43 -21.33 4.92
N PRO A 28 36.07 -20.52 5.92
CA PRO A 28 34.72 -20.55 6.36
C PRO A 28 33.89 -20.12 5.16
N PHE A 29 33.15 -21.08 4.63
CA PHE A 29 32.05 -20.82 3.72
C PHE A 29 31.11 -19.90 4.49
N PHE A 30 31.35 -18.62 4.33
CA PHE A 30 30.44 -17.59 4.78
C PHE A 30 29.17 -17.82 3.96
N THR A 31 28.34 -18.71 4.44
CA THR A 31 26.95 -18.76 4.05
C THR A 31 26.40 -17.40 4.43
N GLN A 32 26.48 -16.48 3.48
CA GLN A 32 25.67 -15.28 3.48
C GLN A 32 24.25 -15.81 3.41
N GLU A 33 23.69 -16.05 4.61
CA GLU A 33 22.26 -16.16 4.74
C GLU A 33 21.70 -14.94 4.03
N LEU A 34 21.17 -15.20 2.84
CA LEU A 34 20.17 -14.34 2.27
C LEU A 34 19.08 -14.24 3.34
N ARG A 35 19.25 -13.28 4.26
CA ARG A 35 18.12 -12.70 4.93
C ARG A 35 17.25 -12.21 3.79
N ALA A 36 16.34 -13.07 3.36
CA ALA A 36 15.12 -12.60 2.81
C ALA A 36 14.59 -11.64 3.88
N ASP A 37 14.77 -10.36 3.65
CA ASP A 37 13.97 -9.37 4.32
C ASP A 37 12.54 -9.79 4.02
N HIS A 38 11.98 -10.59 4.90
CA HIS A 38 10.57 -10.67 5.06
C HIS A 38 10.18 -9.27 5.51
N HIS A 39 10.03 -8.36 4.56
CA HIS A 39 9.05 -7.32 4.72
C HIS A 39 7.77 -8.11 5.05
N GLU A 40 7.49 -8.26 6.33
CA GLU A 40 6.15 -8.63 6.76
C GLU A 40 5.26 -7.64 6.04
N GLU A 41 4.72 -8.09 4.91
CA GLU A 41 3.78 -7.29 4.15
C GLU A 41 2.58 -7.09 5.05
N LYS A 42 2.61 -5.98 5.80
CA LYS A 42 1.60 -5.62 6.76
C LYS A 42 0.27 -5.47 6.04
N ASP A 43 -0.76 -6.09 6.58
CA ASP A 43 -2.11 -5.91 6.07
C ASP A 43 -2.63 -4.47 6.32
N ILE A 44 -3.71 -4.10 5.65
CA ILE A 44 -4.35 -2.78 5.78
C ILE A 44 -4.62 -2.42 7.24
N VAL A 45 -5.09 -3.39 8.04
CA VAL A 45 -5.47 -3.15 9.44
C VAL A 45 -4.23 -2.89 10.30
N THR A 46 -3.17 -3.62 10.07
CA THR A 46 -1.90 -3.45 10.79
C THR A 46 -1.29 -2.09 10.47
N LEU A 47 -1.19 -1.73 9.19
CA LEU A 47 -0.69 -0.42 8.77
C LEU A 47 -1.55 0.73 9.32
N ALA A 48 -2.87 0.60 9.26
CA ALA A 48 -3.77 1.59 9.83
C ALA A 48 -3.58 1.74 11.35
N SER A 49 -3.30 0.64 12.07
CA SER A 49 -3.09 0.69 13.52
C SER A 49 -1.78 1.34 13.94
N GLU A 50 -0.78 1.31 13.08
CA GLU A 50 0.53 1.96 13.30
C GLU A 50 0.51 3.44 12.91
N HIS A 51 -0.44 3.85 12.07
CA HIS A 51 -0.55 5.24 11.64
C HIS A 51 -1.24 6.10 12.71
N GLU A 52 -0.52 7.09 13.22
CA GLU A 52 -1.00 7.92 14.35
C GLU A 52 -2.32 8.65 14.06
N SER A 53 -2.55 9.05 12.81
CA SER A 53 -3.75 9.80 12.40
C SER A 53 -4.97 8.92 12.11
N LEU A 54 -4.91 7.60 12.34
CA LEU A 54 -5.99 6.66 12.01
C LEU A 54 -6.54 5.93 13.24
N LYS A 55 -6.26 6.43 14.43
CA LYS A 55 -6.68 5.79 15.70
C LYS A 55 -8.19 5.66 15.80
N THR A 56 -8.92 6.69 15.40
CA THR A 56 -10.39 6.70 15.39
C THR A 56 -10.95 5.70 14.38
N LEU A 57 -10.36 5.63 13.18
CA LEU A 57 -10.75 4.66 12.16
C LEU A 57 -10.57 3.22 12.67
N VAL A 58 -9.43 2.91 13.29
CA VAL A 58 -9.16 1.56 13.82
C VAL A 58 -10.17 1.19 14.92
N LYS A 59 -10.53 2.12 15.80
CA LYS A 59 -11.60 1.92 16.80
C LYS A 59 -12.93 1.63 16.11
N ALA A 60 -13.27 2.41 15.10
CA ALA A 60 -14.52 2.24 14.34
C ALA A 60 -14.56 0.87 13.62
N LEU A 61 -13.46 0.43 12.98
CA LEU A 61 -13.35 -0.87 12.34
C LEU A 61 -13.55 -2.03 13.33
N LYS A 62 -12.93 -1.93 14.52
CA LYS A 62 -13.11 -2.92 15.60
C LYS A 62 -14.54 -2.95 16.09
N SER A 63 -15.16 -1.80 16.35
CA SER A 63 -16.55 -1.70 16.81
C SER A 63 -17.54 -2.23 15.77
N ALA A 64 -17.28 -2.00 14.49
CA ALA A 64 -18.11 -2.51 13.39
C ALA A 64 -17.89 -4.00 13.10
N GLY A 65 -16.80 -4.61 13.60
CA GLY A 65 -16.43 -6.00 13.32
C GLY A 65 -15.98 -6.23 11.87
N LEU A 66 -15.36 -5.21 11.25
CA LEU A 66 -14.90 -5.27 9.87
C LEU A 66 -13.40 -5.60 9.73
N THR A 67 -12.71 -5.75 10.84
CA THR A 67 -11.28 -6.09 10.86
C THR A 67 -10.99 -7.40 10.13
N ASP A 68 -11.84 -8.42 10.31
CA ASP A 68 -11.64 -9.73 9.71
C ASP A 68 -11.82 -9.70 8.18
N ILE A 69 -12.77 -8.88 7.71
CA ILE A 69 -13.03 -8.70 6.27
C ILE A 69 -11.83 -8.01 5.61
N LEU A 70 -11.25 -7.00 6.26
CA LEU A 70 -10.10 -6.26 5.76
C LEU A 70 -8.77 -7.01 5.89
N LYS A 71 -8.73 -8.12 6.62
CA LYS A 71 -7.60 -9.05 6.68
C LYS A 71 -7.64 -10.12 5.59
N LEU A 72 -8.77 -10.26 4.90
CA LEU A 72 -8.88 -11.21 3.79
C LEU A 72 -7.92 -10.80 2.66
N LYS A 73 -7.56 -11.79 1.85
CA LYS A 73 -6.78 -11.55 0.61
C LYS A 73 -7.63 -10.71 -0.35
N GLY A 74 -7.25 -9.38 -0.47
CA GLY A 74 -7.89 -8.45 -1.39
C GLY A 74 -7.76 -8.84 -2.85
N PRO A 75 -7.90 -7.94 -3.78
CA PRO A 75 -7.41 -6.54 -3.71
C PRO A 75 -8.43 -5.56 -3.13
N PHE A 76 -7.99 -4.74 -2.18
CA PHE A 76 -8.80 -3.68 -1.59
C PHE A 76 -8.15 -2.31 -1.75
N THR A 77 -8.99 -1.27 -1.88
CA THR A 77 -8.55 0.11 -1.66
C THR A 77 -9.38 0.69 -0.52
N VAL A 78 -8.70 1.14 0.51
CA VAL A 78 -9.33 1.74 1.69
C VAL A 78 -9.10 3.24 1.68
N LEU A 79 -10.21 3.97 1.65
CA LEU A 79 -10.23 5.41 1.83
C LEU A 79 -10.29 5.68 3.34
N ALA A 80 -9.14 5.94 3.94
CA ALA A 80 -8.99 6.08 5.38
C ALA A 80 -9.17 7.53 5.82
N PRO A 81 -10.31 7.89 6.43
CA PRO A 81 -10.48 9.21 7.02
C PRO A 81 -9.53 9.38 8.21
N THR A 82 -8.84 10.51 8.25
CA THR A 82 -7.97 10.87 9.38
C THR A 82 -8.78 11.24 10.61
N ASP A 83 -8.13 11.32 11.78
CA ASP A 83 -8.77 11.78 13.01
C ASP A 83 -9.33 13.20 12.84
N ASP A 84 -8.67 14.05 12.04
CA ASP A 84 -9.18 15.38 11.66
C ASP A 84 -10.47 15.31 10.83
N ALA A 85 -10.56 14.31 9.95
CA ALA A 85 -11.78 14.08 9.16
C ALA A 85 -12.99 13.74 10.05
N PHE A 86 -12.76 12.98 11.11
CA PHE A 86 -13.78 12.69 12.11
C PHE A 86 -14.14 13.90 12.98
N SER A 87 -13.17 14.77 13.25
CA SER A 87 -13.41 16.02 14.00
C SER A 87 -14.28 17.03 13.25
N LYS A 88 -14.32 16.94 11.92
CA LYS A 88 -15.22 17.76 11.08
C LYS A 88 -16.68 17.29 11.12
N LEU A 89 -16.95 16.13 11.69
CA LEU A 89 -18.34 15.66 11.85
C LEU A 89 -19.04 16.49 12.94
N PRO A 90 -20.37 16.65 12.84
CA PRO A 90 -21.16 17.28 13.91
C PRO A 90 -20.92 16.60 15.26
N GLU A 91 -20.88 17.40 16.32
CA GLU A 91 -20.69 16.89 17.69
C GLU A 91 -21.69 15.77 18.03
N GLY A 92 -21.20 14.72 18.69
CA GLY A 92 -21.99 13.55 19.04
C GLY A 92 -22.25 12.56 17.91
N THR A 93 -21.99 12.90 16.64
CA THR A 93 -22.22 11.98 15.51
C THR A 93 -21.27 10.77 15.60
N LEU A 94 -19.98 11.00 15.85
CA LEU A 94 -19.00 9.94 15.97
C LEU A 94 -19.32 9.04 17.17
N GLU A 95 -19.61 9.62 18.32
CA GLU A 95 -19.97 8.90 19.53
C GLU A 95 -21.25 8.07 19.32
N GLY A 96 -22.25 8.67 18.69
CA GLY A 96 -23.47 7.98 18.31
C GLY A 96 -23.24 6.81 17.37
N LEU A 97 -22.36 6.93 16.39
CA LEU A 97 -22.00 5.87 15.46
C LEU A 97 -21.20 4.73 16.13
N LEU A 98 -20.41 5.03 17.15
CA LEU A 98 -19.64 4.03 17.90
C LEU A 98 -20.49 3.25 18.90
N GLN A 99 -21.73 3.66 19.17
CA GLN A 99 -22.64 2.93 20.05
C GLN A 99 -23.01 1.56 19.46
N PRO A 100 -23.17 0.54 20.29
CA PRO A 100 -23.53 -0.82 19.84
C PRO A 100 -24.80 -0.87 19.01
N GLU A 101 -25.75 0.00 19.30
CA GLU A 101 -27.05 0.13 18.62
C GLU A 101 -26.91 0.59 17.18
N ASN A 102 -25.88 1.39 16.88
CA ASN A 102 -25.60 1.94 15.56
C ASN A 102 -24.54 1.15 14.79
N ARG A 103 -24.11 -0.01 15.29
CA ARG A 103 -23.07 -0.84 14.68
C ARG A 103 -23.33 -1.14 13.20
N GLN A 104 -24.57 -1.38 12.83
CA GLN A 104 -24.93 -1.62 11.42
C GLN A 104 -24.74 -0.38 10.55
N LYS A 105 -25.11 0.79 11.03
CA LYS A 105 -24.91 2.06 10.32
C LYS A 105 -23.42 2.34 10.17
N LEU A 106 -22.63 2.13 11.22
CA LEU A 106 -21.18 2.27 11.19
C LEU A 106 -20.55 1.29 10.18
N ALA A 107 -21.01 0.04 10.17
CA ALA A 107 -20.52 -0.95 9.21
C ALA A 107 -20.81 -0.56 7.75
N ILE A 108 -22.01 -0.04 7.47
CA ILE A 108 -22.37 0.44 6.12
C ILE A 108 -21.48 1.63 5.74
N LEU A 109 -21.30 2.60 6.65
CA LEU A 109 -20.46 3.76 6.45
C LEU A 109 -19.01 3.33 6.13
N LEU A 110 -18.43 2.44 6.93
CA LEU A 110 -17.07 1.95 6.71
C LEU A 110 -16.94 1.14 5.42
N LYS A 111 -17.94 0.30 5.08
CA LYS A 111 -17.98 -0.41 3.81
C LYS A 111 -18.04 0.55 2.61
N ASN A 112 -18.62 1.73 2.79
CA ASN A 112 -18.63 2.76 1.75
C ASN A 112 -17.23 3.35 1.48
N HIS A 113 -16.32 3.27 2.45
CA HIS A 113 -14.94 3.71 2.31
C HIS A 113 -14.02 2.64 1.72
N VAL A 114 -14.53 1.46 1.37
CA VAL A 114 -13.71 0.37 0.85
C VAL A 114 -14.16 0.02 -0.57
N LEU A 115 -13.19 -0.02 -1.49
CA LEU A 115 -13.37 -0.41 -2.87
C LEU A 115 -12.83 -1.83 -3.09
N THR A 116 -13.49 -2.61 -3.95
CA THR A 116 -13.11 -4.00 -4.29
C THR A 116 -12.09 -4.08 -5.42
N ALA A 117 -11.18 -3.14 -5.48
CA ALA A 117 -10.10 -3.10 -6.47
C ALA A 117 -8.86 -2.50 -5.81
N GLN A 118 -7.68 -2.86 -6.28
CA GLN A 118 -6.44 -2.19 -5.90
C GLN A 118 -6.22 -1.01 -6.85
N LEU A 119 -6.54 0.19 -6.39
CA LEU A 119 -6.41 1.41 -7.17
C LEU A 119 -5.33 2.29 -6.54
N LYS A 120 -4.26 2.49 -7.27
CA LYS A 120 -3.26 3.52 -6.93
C LYS A 120 -3.77 4.90 -7.36
N SER A 121 -3.12 5.96 -6.91
CA SER A 121 -3.46 7.33 -7.31
C SER A 121 -3.52 7.51 -8.83
N ALA A 122 -2.59 6.88 -9.56
CA ALA A 122 -2.56 6.88 -11.02
C ALA A 122 -3.76 6.16 -11.67
N ASP A 123 -4.36 5.19 -10.98
CA ASP A 123 -5.50 4.39 -11.45
C ASP A 123 -6.85 5.01 -11.02
N LEU A 124 -6.84 5.95 -10.07
CA LEU A 124 -8.00 6.70 -9.62
C LEU A 124 -8.39 7.77 -10.65
N LYS A 125 -8.64 7.35 -11.89
CA LYS A 125 -9.10 8.26 -12.96
C LYS A 125 -10.46 8.85 -12.62
N PRO A 126 -10.76 10.09 -13.07
CA PRO A 126 -12.08 10.69 -12.93
C PRO A 126 -13.18 9.75 -13.43
N GLY A 127 -14.25 9.67 -12.66
CA GLY A 127 -15.36 8.77 -12.96
C GLY A 127 -15.96 8.16 -11.69
N THR A 128 -16.88 7.22 -11.87
CA THR A 128 -17.60 6.57 -10.78
C THR A 128 -16.96 5.25 -10.41
N ARG A 129 -16.83 4.98 -9.14
CA ARG A 129 -16.34 3.70 -8.57
C ARG A 129 -17.37 3.16 -7.58
N LYS A 130 -17.52 1.84 -7.56
CA LYS A 130 -18.43 1.18 -6.61
C LYS A 130 -17.70 0.77 -5.34
N SER A 131 -18.25 1.14 -4.20
CA SER A 131 -17.80 0.69 -2.88
C SER A 131 -18.31 -0.73 -2.58
N ILE A 132 -17.74 -1.37 -1.55
CA ILE A 132 -18.25 -2.67 -1.04
C ILE A 132 -19.70 -2.55 -0.55
N ALA A 133 -20.11 -1.37 -0.11
CA ALA A 133 -21.51 -1.10 0.26
C ALA A 133 -22.46 -1.00 -0.95
N GLY A 134 -21.95 -1.10 -2.18
CA GLY A 134 -22.74 -0.96 -3.41
C GLY A 134 -23.07 0.48 -3.81
N LYS A 135 -22.58 1.46 -3.04
CA LYS A 135 -22.75 2.88 -3.36
C LYS A 135 -21.70 3.35 -4.35
N GLU A 136 -22.07 4.30 -5.17
CA GLU A 136 -21.18 4.91 -6.16
C GLU A 136 -20.43 6.09 -5.55
N LEU A 137 -19.11 6.09 -5.73
CA LEU A 137 -18.21 7.16 -5.33
C LEU A 137 -17.67 7.85 -6.57
N THR A 138 -17.87 9.15 -6.67
CA THR A 138 -17.36 9.95 -7.77
C THR A 138 -15.94 10.38 -7.47
N VAL A 139 -15.02 10.06 -8.36
CA VAL A 139 -13.63 10.50 -8.33
C VAL A 139 -13.49 11.68 -9.27
N THR A 140 -12.91 12.76 -8.80
CA THR A 140 -12.57 13.94 -9.59
C THR A 140 -11.13 14.34 -9.36
N HIS A 141 -10.53 14.95 -10.38
CA HIS A 141 -9.20 15.53 -10.28
C HIS A 141 -9.33 17.02 -10.39
N GLU A 142 -8.79 17.74 -9.44
CA GLU A 142 -8.67 19.19 -9.51
C GLU A 142 -7.20 19.56 -9.74
N ALA A 143 -6.96 20.65 -10.43
CA ALA A 143 -5.60 21.19 -10.55
C ALA A 143 -5.08 21.52 -9.15
N SER A 144 -3.83 21.17 -8.87
CA SER A 144 -3.20 21.61 -7.63
C SER A 144 -3.02 23.14 -7.66
N GLU A 145 -3.07 23.77 -6.51
CA GLU A 145 -2.74 25.20 -6.38
C GLU A 145 -1.25 25.46 -6.68
N ASP A 146 -0.41 24.41 -6.55
CA ASP A 146 1.00 24.46 -6.91
C ASP A 146 1.18 24.18 -8.41
N PRO A 147 1.84 25.04 -9.17
CA PRO A 147 2.02 24.88 -10.62
C PRO A 147 2.76 23.60 -11.04
N GLU A 148 3.59 23.05 -10.16
CA GLU A 148 4.33 21.81 -10.36
C GLU A 148 3.74 20.64 -9.56
N GLY A 149 2.63 20.85 -8.87
CA GLY A 149 1.98 19.86 -8.02
C GLY A 149 1.21 18.81 -8.81
N SER A 150 1.17 17.59 -8.28
CA SER A 150 0.29 16.54 -8.79
C SER A 150 -1.17 16.94 -8.60
N PRO A 151 -2.07 16.52 -9.51
CA PRO A 151 -3.49 16.85 -9.38
C PRO A 151 -4.06 16.37 -8.04
N VAL A 152 -4.86 17.21 -7.43
CA VAL A 152 -5.56 16.87 -6.19
C VAL A 152 -6.69 15.91 -6.52
N ILE A 153 -6.64 14.73 -5.92
CA ILE A 153 -7.67 13.71 -6.10
C ILE A 153 -8.76 13.96 -5.07
N LYS A 154 -9.97 14.18 -5.55
CA LYS A 154 -11.17 14.24 -4.69
C LYS A 154 -12.04 13.02 -4.92
N ILE A 155 -12.55 12.48 -3.85
CA ILE A 155 -13.48 11.34 -3.87
C ILE A 155 -14.75 11.82 -3.18
N HIS A 156 -15.78 12.07 -3.99
CA HIS A 156 -17.02 12.70 -3.55
C HIS A 156 -16.76 14.06 -2.90
N SER A 157 -16.90 14.19 -1.60
CA SER A 157 -16.65 15.43 -0.84
C SER A 157 -15.30 15.43 -0.10
N ALA A 158 -14.54 14.37 -0.19
CA ALA A 158 -13.28 14.20 0.52
C ALA A 158 -12.07 14.39 -0.41
N THR A 159 -11.06 15.05 0.10
CA THR A 159 -9.78 15.24 -0.59
C THR A 159 -8.77 14.17 -0.12
N VAL A 160 -8.05 13.57 -1.05
CA VAL A 160 -6.96 12.65 -0.74
C VAL A 160 -5.75 13.46 -0.29
N THR A 161 -5.37 13.33 0.98
CA THR A 161 -4.23 14.04 1.58
C THR A 161 -2.93 13.26 1.43
N LYS A 162 -3.00 11.93 1.47
CA LYS A 162 -1.85 11.05 1.21
C LYS A 162 -2.33 9.80 0.49
N ALA A 163 -1.76 9.58 -0.67
CA ALA A 163 -2.10 8.43 -1.50
C ALA A 163 -1.05 7.31 -1.40
N ASP A 164 -1.38 6.14 -1.96
CA ASP A 164 -0.46 5.04 -2.25
C ASP A 164 0.31 4.46 -1.04
N ILE A 165 -0.35 4.35 0.10
CA ILE A 165 0.19 3.57 1.21
C ILE A 165 -0.09 2.10 0.91
N MET A 166 0.95 1.39 0.46
CA MET A 166 0.87 -0.01 0.03
C MET A 166 0.80 -0.96 1.22
N SER A 167 -0.05 -1.96 1.12
CA SER A 167 -0.18 -3.07 2.06
C SER A 167 -0.18 -4.40 1.32
N SER A 168 -0.04 -5.51 2.05
CA SER A 168 -0.03 -6.87 1.48
C SER A 168 -1.33 -7.23 0.76
N ASN A 169 -2.44 -6.67 1.14
CA ASN A 169 -3.76 -7.00 0.62
C ASN A 169 -4.49 -5.81 -0.02
N GLY A 170 -3.80 -4.68 -0.24
CA GLY A 170 -4.40 -3.52 -0.91
C GLY A 170 -3.64 -2.22 -0.79
N VAL A 171 -4.34 -1.12 -0.95
CA VAL A 171 -3.82 0.25 -0.88
C VAL A 171 -4.67 1.08 0.06
N ILE A 172 -4.03 1.95 0.82
CA ILE A 172 -4.71 2.92 1.69
C ILE A 172 -4.49 4.32 1.13
N HIS A 173 -5.55 5.10 1.02
CA HIS A 173 -5.50 6.53 0.75
C HIS A 173 -6.08 7.29 1.93
N LEU A 174 -5.33 8.24 2.47
CA LEU A 174 -5.81 9.11 3.54
C LEU A 174 -6.70 10.21 2.97
N ILE A 175 -7.84 10.42 3.57
CA ILE A 175 -8.81 11.45 3.18
C ILE A 175 -9.13 12.39 4.34
N ASP A 176 -9.43 13.64 4.01
CA ASP A 176 -9.69 14.74 4.95
C ASP A 176 -11.16 14.86 5.39
N ALA A 177 -12.04 14.03 4.86
CA ALA A 177 -13.46 14.01 5.21
C ALA A 177 -14.03 12.59 5.19
N VAL A 178 -15.06 12.36 5.99
CA VAL A 178 -15.78 11.09 6.05
C VAL A 178 -16.83 11.04 4.95
N LEU A 179 -16.85 9.96 4.16
CA LEU A 179 -17.83 9.74 3.10
C LEU A 179 -19.16 9.27 3.69
N ILE A 180 -20.05 10.18 3.95
CA ILE A 180 -21.39 9.87 4.44
C ILE A 180 -22.24 9.47 3.24
N PRO A 181 -22.79 8.23 3.21
CA PRO A 181 -23.68 7.84 2.11
C PRO A 181 -24.93 8.72 2.13
N GLN A 182 -25.14 9.42 1.05
CA GLN A 182 -26.39 10.15 0.85
C GLN A 182 -27.55 9.15 0.73
N PRO A 183 -28.73 9.45 1.31
CA PRO A 183 -29.88 8.55 1.27
C PRO A 183 -30.40 8.28 -0.14
#